data_c782aab2f022c517b7c03b8253a5f84a
#
_entry.id   c782aab2f022c517b7c03b8253a5f84a
#
_cell.length_a   1.000
_cell.length_b   1.000
_cell.length_c   1.000
_cell.angle_alpha   90.00
_cell.angle_beta   90.00
_cell.angle_gamma   90.00
#
_symmetry.space_group_name_H-M   'P 1'
#
loop_
_entity.id
_entity.type
_entity.pdbx_description
1 polymer ?
#
loop_
_entity_poly.entity_id
_entity_poly.type
_entity_poly.pdbx_seq_one_letter_code
_entity_poly.pdbx_strand_id
1 'polypeptide(L)'
;MSQTNDSVIVQSLIGKKHLEFYLQCLKSLVHFCEQDIKLLLHTDGSLNQKHKEEVLSELPNSVLKIIDSQSNSVAVLDNLRGKPHCQKFRKESIWGIEFFDPLFAEPNDQVSYYIDADFLFFRPFAGLFKGGEVKDGAIFLKDDQWDAYCIRPWHLLGSNPKPNIVQGITTAIVFWDKMAIDWDYLEWFLGEAKYHKICDWIMPTAQAGLARRCKAKTVCSEQITNLYPNAQLTQNTIGGHLLGSYRKEWLNKLDLQNSSNSGSDERIDARFHSCSERGAWAYGLNQAKRWVNTRLNIW
;
A
#
# COMPACT_ATOMS: atom_id res chain seq x y z
N MET A 1 -27.49 20.41 -8.18
CA MET A 1 -27.13 19.15 -7.50
C MET A 1 -25.98 19.49 -6.54
N SER A 2 -26.25 19.62 -5.25
CA SER A 2 -25.21 19.84 -4.24
C SER A 2 -24.39 18.55 -4.19
N GLN A 3 -23.13 18.59 -4.62
CA GLN A 3 -22.16 17.59 -4.23
C GLN A 3 -22.05 17.68 -2.70
N THR A 4 -22.59 16.72 -1.99
CA THR A 4 -22.20 16.47 -0.61
C THR A 4 -20.71 16.19 -0.67
N ASN A 5 -19.92 17.12 -0.11
CA ASN A 5 -18.49 16.94 0.07
C ASN A 5 -18.29 15.89 1.18
N ASP A 6 -18.59 14.62 0.88
CA ASP A 6 -18.29 13.54 1.80
C ASP A 6 -16.77 13.37 1.83
N SER A 7 -16.17 13.56 3.00
CA SER A 7 -14.74 13.37 3.19
C SER A 7 -14.36 11.92 2.88
N VAL A 8 -13.21 11.73 2.22
CA VAL A 8 -12.69 10.39 1.92
C VAL A 8 -11.98 9.82 3.13
N ILE A 9 -12.33 8.58 3.50
CA ILE A 9 -11.63 7.89 4.60
C ILE A 9 -10.40 7.18 4.06
N VAL A 10 -9.22 7.65 4.49
CA VAL A 10 -7.92 7.06 4.15
C VAL A 10 -7.38 6.32 5.36
N GLN A 11 -6.92 5.11 5.15
CA GLN A 11 -6.50 4.20 6.21
C GLN A 11 -4.98 3.99 6.18
N SER A 12 -4.37 3.86 7.36
CA SER A 12 -2.95 3.56 7.51
C SER A 12 -2.71 2.72 8.76
N LEU A 13 -1.65 1.90 8.75
CA LEU A 13 -1.20 1.15 9.91
C LEU A 13 0.00 1.86 10.55
N ILE A 14 -0.09 2.14 11.86
CA ILE A 14 0.96 2.81 12.63
C ILE A 14 1.38 2.00 13.85
N GLY A 15 2.65 2.14 14.22
CA GLY A 15 3.21 1.52 15.41
C GLY A 15 4.15 2.47 16.15
N LYS A 16 4.44 2.16 17.42
CA LYS A 16 5.27 2.99 18.30
C LYS A 16 6.67 3.25 17.76
N LYS A 17 7.29 2.24 17.12
CA LYS A 17 8.72 2.26 16.75
C LYS A 17 9.11 3.45 15.87
N HIS A 18 8.18 3.93 15.04
CA HIS A 18 8.43 5.00 14.07
C HIS A 18 7.35 6.09 14.12
N LEU A 19 6.70 6.28 15.26
CA LEU A 19 5.50 7.11 15.38
C LEU A 19 5.74 8.55 14.90
N GLU A 20 6.78 9.22 15.39
CA GLU A 20 7.11 10.60 15.00
C GLU A 20 7.28 10.74 13.48
N PHE A 21 7.97 9.80 12.87
CA PHE A 21 8.17 9.76 11.43
C PHE A 21 6.85 9.54 10.66
N TYR A 22 6.02 8.60 11.12
CA TYR A 22 4.70 8.35 10.53
C TYR A 22 3.80 9.58 10.61
N LEU A 23 3.85 10.31 11.73
CA LEU A 23 3.09 11.56 11.88
C LEU A 23 3.52 12.62 10.88
N GLN A 24 4.82 12.77 10.61
CA GLN A 24 5.31 13.69 9.56
C GLN A 24 4.77 13.31 8.17
N CYS A 25 4.79 12.02 7.84
CA CYS A 25 4.26 11.52 6.57
C CYS A 25 2.75 11.74 6.45
N LEU A 26 1.97 11.39 7.47
CA LEU A 26 0.52 11.60 7.50
C LEU A 26 0.13 13.09 7.46
N LYS A 27 0.90 13.96 8.12
CA LYS A 27 0.72 15.41 8.00
C LYS A 27 0.92 15.88 6.56
N SER A 28 1.93 15.37 5.87
CA SER A 28 2.17 15.72 4.47
C SER A 28 1.01 15.29 3.57
N LEU A 29 0.43 14.11 3.80
CA LEU A 29 -0.75 13.64 3.09
C LEU A 29 -1.94 14.60 3.29
N VAL A 30 -2.25 14.94 4.54
CA VAL A 30 -3.36 15.86 4.86
C VAL A 30 -3.12 17.25 4.30
N HIS A 31 -1.87 17.74 4.36
CA HIS A 31 -1.51 19.07 3.91
C HIS A 31 -1.58 19.25 2.39
N PHE A 32 -1.11 18.27 1.64
CA PHE A 32 -0.99 18.37 0.18
C PHE A 32 -2.18 17.80 -0.59
N CYS A 33 -3.07 17.03 0.04
CA CYS A 33 -4.26 16.51 -0.59
C CYS A 33 -5.35 17.58 -0.66
N GLU A 34 -5.83 17.93 -1.86
CA GLU A 34 -6.92 18.88 -2.02
C GLU A 34 -8.31 18.32 -1.69
N GLN A 35 -8.45 16.98 -1.67
CA GLN A 35 -9.69 16.36 -1.22
C GLN A 35 -9.78 16.43 0.30
N ASP A 36 -10.98 16.66 0.83
CA ASP A 36 -11.20 16.52 2.27
C ASP A 36 -11.05 15.04 2.64
N ILE A 37 -10.01 14.75 3.43
CA ILE A 37 -9.70 13.40 3.88
C ILE A 37 -9.79 13.28 5.39
N LYS A 38 -10.23 12.10 5.85
CA LYS A 38 -10.20 11.70 7.25
C LYS A 38 -9.35 10.44 7.39
N LEU A 39 -8.48 10.45 8.38
CA LEU A 39 -7.58 9.34 8.65
C LEU A 39 -8.24 8.35 9.61
N LEU A 40 -8.31 7.10 9.21
CA LEU A 40 -8.63 5.99 10.10
C LEU A 40 -7.35 5.19 10.33
N LEU A 41 -6.81 5.27 11.55
CA LEU A 41 -5.51 4.73 11.87
C LEU A 41 -5.63 3.39 12.59
N HIS A 42 -5.11 2.33 11.98
CA HIS A 42 -4.93 1.04 12.62
C HIS A 42 -3.64 1.03 13.42
N THR A 43 -3.60 0.30 14.53
CA THR A 43 -2.37 0.13 15.29
C THR A 43 -1.96 -1.33 15.36
N ASP A 44 -0.67 -1.58 15.44
CA ASP A 44 -0.09 -2.91 15.66
C ASP A 44 -0.22 -3.40 17.12
N GLY A 45 -0.93 -2.63 17.97
CA GLY A 45 -1.08 -2.88 19.40
C GLY A 45 0.05 -2.32 20.28
N SER A 46 1.08 -1.70 19.69
CA SER A 46 2.20 -1.13 20.44
C SER A 46 1.95 0.26 21.03
N LEU A 47 0.89 0.96 20.59
CA LEU A 47 0.57 2.31 21.05
C LEU A 47 -0.14 2.28 22.41
N ASN A 48 0.38 3.03 23.37
CA ASN A 48 -0.31 3.31 24.63
C ASN A 48 -1.16 4.59 24.51
N GLN A 49 -1.87 4.94 25.61
CA GLN A 49 -2.75 6.11 25.64
C GLN A 49 -2.01 7.42 25.32
N LYS A 50 -0.81 7.62 25.86
CA LYS A 50 0.01 8.83 25.58
C LYS A 50 0.34 8.97 24.09
N HIS A 51 0.70 7.87 23.43
CA HIS A 51 0.96 7.88 21.98
C HIS A 51 -0.30 8.20 21.17
N LYS A 52 -1.48 7.71 21.61
CA LYS A 52 -2.76 8.05 20.94
C LYS A 52 -3.11 9.54 21.09
N GLU A 53 -2.86 10.10 22.27
CA GLU A 53 -3.03 11.55 22.53
C GLU A 53 -2.06 12.39 21.68
N GLU A 54 -0.82 11.95 21.52
CA GLU A 54 0.17 12.57 20.62
C GLU A 54 -0.34 12.57 19.17
N VAL A 55 -0.83 11.44 18.65
CA VAL A 55 -1.41 11.35 17.31
C VAL A 55 -2.55 12.35 17.12
N LEU A 56 -3.47 12.45 18.09
CA LEU A 56 -4.60 13.36 18.02
C LEU A 56 -4.19 14.83 18.10
N SER A 57 -3.13 15.14 18.87
CA SER A 57 -2.62 16.51 18.98
C SER A 57 -1.87 16.98 17.73
N GLU A 58 -1.17 16.05 17.06
CA GLU A 58 -0.36 16.33 15.88
C GLU A 58 -1.17 16.36 14.56
N LEU A 59 -2.33 15.71 14.54
CA LEU A 59 -3.26 15.62 13.41
C LEU A 59 -4.68 16.07 13.81
N PRO A 60 -4.84 17.28 14.35
CA PRO A 60 -6.14 17.74 14.87
C PRO A 60 -7.16 17.80 13.74
N ASN A 61 -8.39 17.32 14.02
CA ASN A 61 -9.51 17.26 13.06
C ASN A 61 -9.33 16.35 11.84
N SER A 62 -8.14 15.78 11.62
CA SER A 62 -7.88 14.89 10.49
C SER A 62 -8.06 13.42 10.85
N VAL A 63 -7.91 13.04 12.11
CA VAL A 63 -8.10 11.66 12.57
C VAL A 63 -9.57 11.43 12.90
N LEU A 64 -10.21 10.53 12.15
CA LEU A 64 -11.56 10.07 12.41
C LEU A 64 -11.59 9.10 13.60
N LYS A 65 -10.68 8.12 13.60
CA LYS A 65 -10.61 7.07 14.61
C LYS A 65 -9.24 6.40 14.66
N ILE A 66 -8.83 5.97 15.84
CA ILE A 66 -7.70 5.06 16.05
C ILE A 66 -8.25 3.70 16.45
N ILE A 67 -7.99 2.68 15.65
CA ILE A 67 -8.46 1.30 15.86
C ILE A 67 -7.28 0.46 16.34
N ASP A 68 -7.41 -0.10 17.53
CA ASP A 68 -6.46 -1.08 18.02
C ASP A 68 -6.75 -2.44 17.39
N SER A 69 -5.76 -3.00 16.69
CA SER A 69 -5.91 -4.26 15.96
C SER A 69 -6.21 -5.47 16.85
N GLN A 70 -5.78 -5.43 18.12
CA GLN A 70 -6.09 -6.51 19.07
C GLN A 70 -7.55 -6.45 19.50
N SER A 71 -8.04 -5.28 19.87
CA SER A 71 -9.45 -5.09 20.26
C SER A 71 -10.41 -5.31 19.09
N ASN A 72 -9.99 -5.01 17.86
CA ASN A 72 -10.79 -5.20 16.65
C ASN A 72 -10.71 -6.64 16.08
N SER A 73 -9.85 -7.48 16.64
CA SER A 73 -9.54 -8.81 16.10
C SER A 73 -10.79 -9.68 15.94
N VAL A 74 -11.70 -9.68 16.90
CA VAL A 74 -12.92 -10.52 16.87
C VAL A 74 -13.79 -10.15 15.66
N ALA A 75 -14.06 -8.85 15.45
CA ALA A 75 -14.90 -8.40 14.34
C ALA A 75 -14.29 -8.76 12.97
N VAL A 76 -12.98 -8.57 12.80
CA VAL A 76 -12.29 -8.95 11.56
C VAL A 76 -12.34 -10.46 11.32
N LEU A 77 -12.10 -11.27 12.35
CA LEU A 77 -12.14 -12.74 12.24
C LEU A 77 -13.55 -13.27 11.97
N ASP A 78 -14.59 -12.61 12.47
CA ASP A 78 -15.98 -12.96 12.15
C ASP A 78 -16.29 -12.70 10.67
N ASN A 79 -15.80 -11.61 10.09
CA ASN A 79 -15.92 -11.36 8.65
C ASN A 79 -15.15 -12.38 7.80
N LEU A 80 -14.11 -13.00 8.34
CA LEU A 80 -13.33 -14.08 7.71
C LEU A 80 -13.87 -15.48 8.03
N ARG A 81 -15.10 -15.59 8.57
CA ARG A 81 -15.70 -16.90 8.88
C ARG A 81 -15.76 -17.78 7.64
N GLY A 82 -15.33 -19.04 7.76
CA GLY A 82 -15.22 -19.99 6.67
C GLY A 82 -13.95 -19.89 5.84
N LYS A 83 -13.00 -18.99 6.22
CA LYS A 83 -11.70 -18.81 5.56
C LYS A 83 -10.54 -19.00 6.57
N PRO A 84 -10.24 -20.26 6.96
CA PRO A 84 -9.30 -20.55 8.05
C PRO A 84 -7.86 -20.08 7.76
N HIS A 85 -7.40 -20.09 6.52
CA HIS A 85 -6.07 -19.61 6.17
C HIS A 85 -5.97 -18.08 6.23
N CYS A 86 -7.00 -17.36 5.78
CA CYS A 86 -7.12 -15.91 5.96
C CYS A 86 -7.15 -15.54 7.45
N GLN A 87 -7.97 -16.25 8.26
CA GLN A 87 -8.01 -16.03 9.71
C GLN A 87 -6.65 -16.28 10.37
N LYS A 88 -5.96 -17.36 9.99
CA LYS A 88 -4.63 -17.68 10.50
C LYS A 88 -3.63 -16.58 10.15
N PHE A 89 -3.60 -16.15 8.90
CA PHE A 89 -2.69 -15.10 8.43
C PHE A 89 -2.94 -13.77 9.15
N ARG A 90 -4.22 -13.39 9.37
CA ARG A 90 -4.58 -12.20 10.16
C ARG A 90 -4.08 -12.27 11.61
N LYS A 91 -4.10 -13.46 12.23
CA LYS A 91 -3.67 -13.65 13.63
C LYS A 91 -2.15 -13.66 13.81
N GLU A 92 -1.43 -14.20 12.83
CA GLU A 92 0.00 -14.53 12.97
C GLU A 92 0.92 -13.50 12.29
N SER A 93 0.38 -12.58 11.47
CA SER A 93 1.18 -11.66 10.67
C SER A 93 0.71 -10.22 10.76
N ILE A 94 1.65 -9.28 10.91
CA ILE A 94 1.40 -7.85 10.79
C ILE A 94 0.83 -7.49 9.39
N TRP A 95 1.29 -8.19 8.36
CA TRP A 95 0.79 -8.05 6.99
C TRP A 95 -0.68 -8.50 6.84
N GLY A 96 -1.12 -9.41 7.71
CA GLY A 96 -2.53 -9.79 7.80
C GLY A 96 -3.39 -8.67 8.42
N ILE A 97 -2.87 -7.95 9.42
CA ILE A 97 -3.53 -6.77 9.97
C ILE A 97 -3.65 -5.69 8.90
N GLU A 98 -2.53 -5.38 8.23
CA GLU A 98 -2.44 -4.38 7.16
C GLU A 98 -3.45 -4.64 6.02
N PHE A 99 -3.67 -5.90 5.66
CA PHE A 99 -4.58 -6.24 4.58
C PHE A 99 -6.05 -6.31 5.03
N PHE A 100 -6.34 -7.06 6.10
CA PHE A 100 -7.74 -7.36 6.44
C PHE A 100 -8.42 -6.25 7.24
N ASP A 101 -7.72 -5.58 8.15
CA ASP A 101 -8.35 -4.59 9.00
C ASP A 101 -8.91 -3.39 8.22
N PRO A 102 -8.20 -2.83 7.22
CA PRO A 102 -8.74 -1.78 6.38
C PRO A 102 -9.97 -2.19 5.56
N LEU A 103 -10.06 -3.45 5.14
CA LEU A 103 -11.20 -3.92 4.34
C LEU A 103 -12.50 -3.97 5.14
N PHE A 104 -12.42 -4.19 6.46
CA PHE A 104 -13.59 -4.38 7.32
C PHE A 104 -13.84 -3.23 8.29
N ALA A 105 -12.98 -2.20 8.33
CA ALA A 105 -13.10 -1.09 9.27
C ALA A 105 -14.34 -0.22 9.03
N GLU A 106 -14.66 0.05 7.76
CA GLU A 106 -15.84 0.82 7.35
C GLU A 106 -16.71 -0.06 6.43
N PRO A 107 -17.65 -0.84 7.02
CA PRO A 107 -18.38 -1.85 6.25
C PRO A 107 -19.32 -1.28 5.18
N ASN A 108 -19.78 -0.03 5.36
CA ASN A 108 -20.68 0.64 4.43
C ASN A 108 -19.97 1.25 3.20
N ASP A 109 -18.65 1.45 3.28
CA ASP A 109 -17.89 1.98 2.17
C ASP A 109 -17.58 0.86 1.16
N GLN A 110 -17.89 1.10 -0.11
CA GLN A 110 -17.56 0.17 -1.18
C GLN A 110 -16.06 0.11 -1.42
N VAL A 111 -15.36 1.24 -1.28
CA VAL A 111 -13.92 1.32 -1.54
C VAL A 111 -13.15 1.46 -0.23
N SER A 112 -12.12 0.64 -0.05
CA SER A 112 -11.11 0.78 1.00
C SER A 112 -9.88 1.47 0.43
N TYR A 113 -9.49 2.62 0.97
CA TYR A 113 -8.27 3.35 0.62
C TYR A 113 -7.22 3.15 1.70
N TYR A 114 -6.16 2.44 1.37
CA TYR A 114 -5.03 2.21 2.28
C TYR A 114 -3.74 2.80 1.72
N ILE A 115 -2.99 3.52 2.55
CA ILE A 115 -1.65 4.04 2.26
C ILE A 115 -0.76 3.72 3.45
N ASP A 116 0.45 3.21 3.21
CA ASP A 116 1.47 3.03 4.25
C ASP A 116 1.81 4.37 4.92
N ALA A 117 1.99 4.33 6.24
CA ALA A 117 2.27 5.54 7.02
C ALA A 117 3.66 6.14 6.77
N ASP A 118 4.52 5.51 5.98
CA ASP A 118 5.83 6.01 5.57
C ASP A 118 5.85 6.58 4.14
N PHE A 119 4.71 7.10 3.71
CA PHE A 119 4.53 7.82 2.47
C PHE A 119 4.66 9.33 2.68
N LEU A 120 5.60 9.98 1.99
CA LEU A 120 5.78 11.43 2.07
C LEU A 120 5.28 12.11 0.79
N PHE A 121 4.38 13.08 0.95
CA PHE A 121 3.92 13.96 -0.11
C PHE A 121 4.63 15.31 0.00
N PHE A 122 4.95 15.95 -1.10
CA PHE A 122 5.75 17.17 -1.13
C PHE A 122 5.25 18.24 -2.09
N ARG A 123 4.04 18.06 -2.65
CA ARG A 123 3.35 19.13 -3.42
C ARG A 123 1.85 18.87 -3.52
N PRO A 124 1.05 19.89 -3.83
CA PRO A 124 -0.40 19.76 -3.95
C PRO A 124 -0.83 18.77 -5.01
N PHE A 125 -1.79 17.93 -4.68
CA PHE A 125 -2.34 16.93 -5.59
C PHE A 125 -3.84 16.74 -5.39
N ALA A 126 -4.50 16.28 -6.46
CA ALA A 126 -5.90 15.89 -6.44
C ALA A 126 -6.13 14.57 -7.17
N GLY A 127 -7.31 14.03 -7.01
CA GLY A 127 -7.79 12.89 -7.79
C GLY A 127 -7.17 11.56 -7.48
N LEU A 128 -6.35 11.43 -6.43
CA LEU A 128 -5.79 10.15 -6.01
C LEU A 128 -6.89 9.22 -5.47
N PHE A 129 -7.87 9.76 -4.75
CA PHE A 129 -8.96 9.01 -4.11
C PHE A 129 -10.26 9.06 -4.92
N LYS A 130 -10.20 8.82 -6.23
CA LYS A 130 -11.38 8.77 -7.10
C LYS A 130 -11.99 7.37 -7.09
N GLY A 131 -13.13 7.19 -6.41
CA GLY A 131 -13.82 5.89 -6.32
C GLY A 131 -14.14 5.26 -7.68
N GLY A 132 -14.48 6.07 -8.70
CA GLY A 132 -14.73 5.60 -10.05
C GLY A 132 -13.52 4.92 -10.72
N GLU A 133 -12.31 5.28 -10.35
CA GLU A 133 -11.07 4.64 -10.85
C GLU A 133 -10.85 3.25 -10.26
N VAL A 134 -11.39 2.99 -9.05
CA VAL A 134 -11.26 1.71 -8.33
C VAL A 134 -12.36 0.71 -8.68
N LYS A 135 -13.45 1.17 -9.29
CA LYS A 135 -14.64 0.36 -9.54
C LYS A 135 -14.33 -0.97 -10.25
N ASP A 136 -14.87 -2.06 -9.71
CA ASP A 136 -14.67 -3.46 -10.14
C ASP A 136 -13.19 -3.91 -10.05
N GLY A 137 -12.34 -3.25 -9.26
CA GLY A 137 -10.93 -3.55 -9.25
C GLY A 137 -10.15 -3.04 -8.07
N ALA A 138 -8.90 -2.70 -8.33
CA ALA A 138 -7.96 -2.18 -7.34
C ALA A 138 -6.96 -1.21 -7.95
N ILE A 139 -6.37 -0.35 -7.10
CA ILE A 139 -5.22 0.50 -7.46
C ILE A 139 -4.08 0.20 -6.52
N PHE A 140 -2.87 0.08 -7.08
CA PHE A 140 -1.64 -0.20 -6.34
C PHE A 140 -0.57 0.85 -6.62
N LEU A 141 0.42 0.94 -5.74
CA LEU A 141 1.67 1.59 -6.09
C LEU A 141 2.43 0.72 -7.09
N LYS A 142 2.95 1.35 -8.15
CA LYS A 142 3.82 0.67 -9.10
C LYS A 142 5.24 0.55 -8.55
N ASP A 143 5.85 -0.62 -8.75
CA ASP A 143 7.27 -0.82 -8.53
C ASP A 143 7.96 -1.18 -9.84
N ASP A 144 8.72 -0.25 -10.39
CA ASP A 144 9.45 -0.45 -11.65
C ASP A 144 10.75 -1.23 -11.45
N GLN A 145 11.26 -1.34 -10.23
CA GLN A 145 12.55 -1.97 -9.96
C GLN A 145 12.44 -3.43 -9.48
N TRP A 146 11.41 -3.74 -8.67
CA TRP A 146 11.34 -5.01 -7.97
C TRP A 146 9.97 -5.67 -8.07
N ASP A 147 9.99 -6.97 -8.37
CA ASP A 147 8.88 -7.87 -8.09
C ASP A 147 9.17 -8.57 -6.74
N ALA A 148 8.72 -8.01 -5.65
CA ALA A 148 8.87 -8.59 -4.32
C ALA A 148 7.83 -9.71 -4.09
N TYR A 149 7.93 -10.80 -4.88
CA TYR A 149 7.00 -11.91 -4.83
C TYR A 149 7.66 -13.18 -4.29
N CYS A 150 6.91 -13.96 -3.51
CA CYS A 150 7.37 -15.20 -2.91
C CYS A 150 7.28 -16.41 -3.86
N ILE A 151 6.70 -16.28 -5.06
CA ILE A 151 6.62 -17.34 -6.07
C ILE A 151 7.92 -17.46 -6.86
N ARG A 152 8.09 -18.61 -7.53
CA ARG A 152 9.19 -18.88 -8.43
C ARG A 152 8.68 -18.99 -9.87
N PRO A 153 9.51 -18.73 -10.91
CA PRO A 153 9.06 -18.78 -12.30
C PRO A 153 8.38 -20.09 -12.69
N TRP A 154 8.86 -21.23 -12.19
CA TRP A 154 8.26 -22.55 -12.46
C TRP A 154 6.87 -22.74 -11.84
N HIS A 155 6.51 -21.98 -10.79
CA HIS A 155 5.15 -22.00 -10.25
C HIS A 155 4.13 -21.43 -11.25
N LEU A 156 4.59 -20.55 -12.17
CA LEU A 156 3.75 -19.99 -13.23
C LEU A 156 3.57 -20.93 -14.41
N LEU A 157 4.43 -21.95 -14.53
CA LEU A 157 4.38 -22.96 -15.60
C LEU A 157 3.59 -24.21 -15.22
N GLY A 158 3.40 -24.45 -13.92
CA GLY A 158 2.81 -25.67 -13.38
C GLY A 158 1.32 -25.86 -13.69
N SER A 159 0.77 -26.97 -13.11
CA SER A 159 -0.66 -27.32 -13.18
C SER A 159 -1.56 -26.34 -12.43
N ASN A 160 -2.87 -26.38 -12.73
CA ASN A 160 -3.88 -25.61 -12.00
C ASN A 160 -4.07 -26.13 -10.55
N PRO A 161 -4.37 -25.23 -9.60
CA PRO A 161 -4.42 -23.79 -9.78
C PRO A 161 -3.03 -23.13 -9.84
N LYS A 162 -2.90 -22.05 -10.59
CA LYS A 162 -1.66 -21.26 -10.71
C LYS A 162 -1.79 -19.94 -9.94
N PRO A 163 -0.69 -19.43 -9.38
CA PRO A 163 -0.69 -18.13 -8.71
C PRO A 163 -0.69 -16.94 -9.68
N ASN A 164 -1.27 -17.06 -10.88
CA ASN A 164 -1.26 -16.01 -11.90
C ASN A 164 -1.23 -14.61 -11.30
N ILE A 165 -0.22 -13.81 -11.64
CA ILE A 165 0.03 -12.51 -11.00
C ILE A 165 0.17 -11.40 -12.04
N VAL A 166 -0.12 -10.16 -11.63
CA VAL A 166 0.36 -8.95 -12.32
C VAL A 166 1.81 -8.69 -11.93
N GLN A 167 2.48 -7.83 -12.70
CA GLN A 167 3.85 -7.44 -12.38
C GLN A 167 3.93 -6.07 -11.75
N GLY A 168 5.02 -5.87 -10.99
CA GLY A 168 5.48 -4.55 -10.56
C GLY A 168 4.46 -3.78 -9.75
N ILE A 169 3.79 -4.45 -8.78
CA ILE A 169 2.99 -3.76 -7.78
C ILE A 169 3.58 -3.96 -6.39
N THR A 170 3.37 -2.97 -5.54
CA THR A 170 3.65 -3.02 -4.09
C THR A 170 2.41 -2.64 -3.30
N THR A 171 2.43 -2.97 -2.01
CA THR A 171 1.30 -2.79 -1.09
C THR A 171 1.29 -1.45 -0.38
N ALA A 172 2.25 -0.56 -0.66
CA ALA A 172 2.35 0.74 0.01
C ALA A 172 1.19 1.71 -0.32
N ILE A 173 0.56 1.54 -1.48
CA ILE A 173 -0.76 2.11 -1.81
C ILE A 173 -1.63 0.97 -2.29
N VAL A 174 -2.77 0.79 -1.65
CA VAL A 174 -3.74 -0.25 -2.00
C VAL A 174 -5.14 0.27 -1.84
N PHE A 175 -5.83 0.48 -2.95
CA PHE A 175 -7.24 0.83 -2.96
C PHE A 175 -8.02 -0.33 -3.53
N TRP A 176 -9.01 -0.84 -2.80
CA TRP A 176 -9.84 -1.96 -3.21
C TRP A 176 -11.31 -1.56 -3.35
N ASP A 177 -11.91 -1.88 -4.49
CA ASP A 177 -13.33 -2.18 -4.48
C ASP A 177 -13.51 -3.52 -3.76
N LYS A 178 -14.12 -3.49 -2.59
CA LYS A 178 -14.24 -4.68 -1.71
C LYS A 178 -14.99 -5.83 -2.39
N MET A 179 -15.87 -5.51 -3.35
CA MET A 179 -16.63 -6.49 -4.12
C MET A 179 -15.78 -7.20 -5.19
N ALA A 180 -14.64 -6.63 -5.55
CA ALA A 180 -13.74 -7.20 -6.56
C ALA A 180 -12.76 -8.25 -5.98
N ILE A 181 -12.76 -8.48 -4.68
CA ILE A 181 -11.84 -9.40 -4.02
C ILE A 181 -12.28 -10.85 -4.24
N ASP A 182 -11.43 -11.64 -4.91
CA ASP A 182 -11.59 -13.08 -5.05
C ASP A 182 -11.14 -13.79 -3.75
N TRP A 183 -12.09 -13.95 -2.84
CA TRP A 183 -11.85 -14.56 -1.53
C TRP A 183 -11.44 -16.02 -1.59
N ASP A 184 -11.93 -16.77 -2.59
CA ASP A 184 -11.60 -18.19 -2.75
C ASP A 184 -10.15 -18.37 -3.21
N TYR A 185 -9.71 -17.49 -4.11
CA TYR A 185 -8.30 -17.41 -4.49
C TYR A 185 -7.41 -17.07 -3.31
N LEU A 186 -7.77 -16.05 -2.52
CA LEU A 186 -6.96 -15.60 -1.38
C LEU A 186 -6.82 -16.72 -0.34
N GLU A 187 -7.92 -17.38 -0.01
CA GLU A 187 -7.94 -18.52 0.92
C GLU A 187 -7.06 -19.67 0.41
N TRP A 188 -7.21 -20.02 -0.87
CA TRP A 188 -6.37 -21.03 -1.50
C TRP A 188 -4.87 -20.64 -1.44
N PHE A 189 -4.52 -19.42 -1.85
CA PHE A 189 -3.13 -18.97 -1.90
C PHE A 189 -2.47 -18.97 -0.52
N LEU A 190 -3.18 -18.49 0.49
CA LEU A 190 -2.70 -18.48 1.87
C LEU A 190 -2.62 -19.90 2.48
N GLY A 191 -3.33 -20.88 1.94
CA GLY A 191 -3.22 -22.31 2.29
C GLY A 191 -2.01 -23.02 1.69
N GLU A 192 -1.42 -22.47 0.62
CA GLU A 192 -0.35 -23.13 -0.14
C GLU A 192 1.04 -22.87 0.46
N ALA A 193 1.44 -23.67 1.45
CA ALA A 193 2.71 -23.51 2.19
C ALA A 193 3.97 -23.38 1.29
N LYS A 194 3.94 -23.93 0.06
CA LYS A 194 5.06 -23.80 -0.88
C LYS A 194 5.39 -22.38 -1.29
N TYR A 195 4.43 -21.44 -1.18
CA TYR A 195 4.63 -20.01 -1.47
C TYR A 195 5.12 -19.22 -0.26
N HIS A 196 5.06 -19.76 0.95
CA HIS A 196 5.31 -19.06 2.20
C HIS A 196 6.78 -19.04 2.65
N LYS A 197 7.72 -19.30 1.74
CA LYS A 197 9.15 -19.35 2.10
C LYS A 197 9.76 -18.00 2.48
N ILE A 198 9.14 -16.89 2.04
CA ILE A 198 9.58 -15.52 2.32
C ILE A 198 8.35 -14.79 2.86
N CYS A 199 8.22 -14.74 4.19
CA CYS A 199 7.01 -14.24 4.86
C CYS A 199 6.65 -12.80 4.48
N ASP A 200 7.63 -11.91 4.35
CA ASP A 200 7.41 -10.50 4.03
C ASP A 200 6.83 -10.28 2.62
N TRP A 201 6.93 -11.28 1.74
CA TRP A 201 6.46 -11.17 0.35
C TRP A 201 5.16 -11.95 0.08
N ILE A 202 4.59 -12.58 1.09
CA ILE A 202 3.32 -13.31 0.95
C ILE A 202 2.22 -12.35 0.53
N MET A 203 2.08 -11.22 1.24
CA MET A 203 1.01 -10.25 0.98
C MET A 203 1.15 -9.54 -0.39
N PRO A 204 2.30 -8.99 -0.79
CA PRO A 204 2.47 -8.46 -2.15
C PRO A 204 2.15 -9.50 -3.23
N THR A 205 2.51 -10.78 -3.02
CA THR A 205 2.19 -11.85 -3.98
C THR A 205 0.70 -12.17 -4.01
N ALA A 206 0.04 -12.26 -2.86
CA ALA A 206 -1.40 -12.48 -2.76
C ALA A 206 -2.16 -11.37 -3.47
N GLN A 207 -1.79 -10.12 -3.22
CA GLN A 207 -2.39 -8.95 -3.86
C GLN A 207 -2.13 -8.91 -5.38
N ALA A 208 -0.94 -9.29 -5.84
CA ALA A 208 -0.64 -9.40 -7.26
C ALA A 208 -1.49 -10.48 -7.96
N GLY A 209 -1.81 -11.55 -7.25
CA GLY A 209 -2.72 -12.58 -7.74
C GLY A 209 -4.19 -12.15 -7.74
N LEU A 210 -4.64 -11.42 -6.73
CA LEU A 210 -5.97 -10.81 -6.69
C LEU A 210 -6.11 -9.76 -7.81
N ALA A 211 -5.12 -8.90 -7.98
CA ALA A 211 -5.07 -7.88 -9.01
C ALA A 211 -5.20 -8.47 -10.43
N ARG A 212 -4.72 -9.70 -10.65
CA ARG A 212 -4.87 -10.42 -11.92
C ARG A 212 -6.31 -10.85 -12.20
N ARG A 213 -7.17 -10.87 -11.20
CA ARG A 213 -8.57 -11.33 -11.26
C ARG A 213 -9.59 -10.22 -11.34
N CYS A 214 -9.15 -8.97 -11.31
CA CYS A 214 -9.99 -7.79 -11.36
C CYS A 214 -9.43 -6.73 -12.31
N LYS A 215 -10.09 -5.58 -12.41
CA LYS A 215 -9.63 -4.42 -13.20
C LYS A 215 -8.57 -3.64 -12.40
N ALA A 216 -7.38 -4.21 -12.27
CA ALA A 216 -6.32 -3.58 -11.50
C ALA A 216 -5.58 -2.50 -12.28
N LYS A 217 -5.23 -1.43 -11.56
CA LYS A 217 -4.43 -0.30 -12.04
C LYS A 217 -3.27 -0.02 -11.10
N THR A 218 -2.31 0.76 -11.57
CA THR A 218 -1.27 1.36 -10.73
C THR A 218 -1.32 2.87 -10.81
N VAL A 219 -0.91 3.54 -9.75
CA VAL A 219 -0.60 4.97 -9.82
C VAL A 219 0.58 5.17 -10.76
N CYS A 220 0.59 6.28 -11.51
CA CYS A 220 1.68 6.64 -12.41
C CYS A 220 3.00 6.78 -11.62
N SER A 221 4.01 5.98 -11.97
CA SER A 221 5.30 5.95 -11.25
C SER A 221 6.13 7.24 -11.36
N GLU A 222 5.85 8.09 -12.36
CA GLU A 222 6.44 9.44 -12.43
C GLU A 222 5.87 10.38 -11.38
N GLN A 223 4.64 10.10 -10.91
CA GLN A 223 3.95 10.94 -9.92
C GLN A 223 4.15 10.43 -8.49
N ILE A 224 4.05 9.13 -8.29
CA ILE A 224 4.25 8.50 -6.98
C ILE A 224 5.13 7.27 -7.17
N THR A 225 6.24 7.22 -6.43
CA THR A 225 7.27 6.20 -6.64
C THR A 225 7.85 5.66 -5.33
N ASN A 226 8.47 4.49 -5.39
CA ASN A 226 9.34 4.01 -4.31
C ASN A 226 10.66 4.78 -4.35
N LEU A 227 11.07 5.32 -3.22
CA LEU A 227 12.29 6.12 -3.09
C LEU A 227 13.52 5.21 -2.91
N TYR A 228 13.94 4.56 -3.99
CA TYR A 228 15.21 3.87 -4.07
C TYR A 228 16.37 4.89 -4.13
N PRO A 229 17.64 4.52 -3.84
CA PRO A 229 18.75 5.46 -3.86
C PRO A 229 18.92 6.23 -5.17
N ASN A 230 18.57 5.60 -6.29
CA ASN A 230 18.66 6.15 -7.63
C ASN A 230 17.34 6.74 -8.16
N ALA A 231 16.30 6.82 -7.33
CA ALA A 231 15.04 7.43 -7.73
C ALA A 231 15.25 8.92 -8.05
N GLN A 232 14.63 9.37 -9.13
CA GLN A 232 14.68 10.77 -9.55
C GLN A 232 13.32 11.42 -9.35
N LEU A 233 13.31 12.51 -8.59
CA LEU A 233 12.12 13.34 -8.43
C LEU A 233 12.06 14.33 -9.59
N THR A 234 10.89 14.41 -10.21
CA THR A 234 10.63 15.35 -11.32
C THR A 234 9.61 16.40 -10.88
N GLN A 235 9.37 17.37 -11.73
CA GLN A 235 8.28 18.33 -11.49
C GLN A 235 6.89 17.69 -11.40
N ASN A 236 6.71 16.46 -11.88
CA ASN A 236 5.45 15.72 -11.82
C ASN A 236 5.33 14.84 -10.57
N THR A 237 6.41 14.67 -9.79
CA THR A 237 6.39 13.78 -8.63
C THR A 237 5.71 14.46 -7.46
N ILE A 238 4.59 13.92 -6.99
CA ILE A 238 3.78 14.44 -5.88
C ILE A 238 4.13 13.82 -4.54
N GLY A 239 4.68 12.59 -4.55
CA GLY A 239 5.04 11.90 -3.32
C GLY A 239 5.86 10.65 -3.56
N GLY A 240 6.35 10.06 -2.47
CA GLY A 240 7.13 8.83 -2.54
C GLY A 240 7.09 8.00 -1.27
N HIS A 241 7.20 6.69 -1.44
CA HIS A 241 7.29 5.72 -0.38
C HIS A 241 8.73 5.62 0.13
N LEU A 242 8.93 5.91 1.40
CA LEU A 242 10.22 5.94 2.08
C LEU A 242 10.60 4.54 2.57
N LEU A 243 11.17 3.73 1.70
CA LEU A 243 11.63 2.38 2.01
C LEU A 243 12.56 2.36 3.22
N GLY A 244 12.31 1.48 4.19
CA GLY A 244 12.97 1.44 5.48
C GLY A 244 14.51 1.51 5.42
N SER A 245 15.12 0.80 4.45
CA SER A 245 16.58 0.78 4.25
C SER A 245 17.17 2.12 3.79
N TYR A 246 16.39 2.95 3.10
CA TYR A 246 16.86 4.19 2.47
C TYR A 246 16.23 5.45 3.08
N ARG A 247 15.36 5.29 4.08
CA ARG A 247 14.58 6.36 4.71
C ARG A 247 15.44 7.54 5.15
N LYS A 248 16.52 7.27 5.89
CA LYS A 248 17.40 8.32 6.41
C LYS A 248 18.10 9.11 5.29
N GLU A 249 18.53 8.43 4.26
CA GLU A 249 19.17 9.06 3.09
C GLU A 249 18.21 10.02 2.40
N TRP A 250 16.97 9.58 2.18
CA TRP A 250 15.96 10.38 1.50
C TRP A 250 15.47 11.56 2.34
N LEU A 251 15.30 11.42 3.64
CA LEU A 251 14.97 12.54 4.51
C LEU A 251 16.04 13.64 4.43
N ASN A 252 17.32 13.28 4.49
CA ASN A 252 18.40 14.24 4.33
C ASN A 252 18.40 14.92 2.94
N LYS A 253 18.11 14.18 1.87
CA LYS A 253 18.02 14.75 0.50
C LYS A 253 16.84 15.71 0.37
N LEU A 254 15.69 15.39 0.93
CA LEU A 254 14.48 16.22 0.86
C LEU A 254 14.63 17.50 1.66
N ASP A 255 15.25 17.47 2.83
CA ASP A 255 15.56 18.67 3.61
C ASP A 255 16.46 19.66 2.84
N LEU A 256 17.45 19.15 2.12
CA LEU A 256 18.31 19.96 1.28
C LEU A 256 17.59 20.54 0.06
N GLN A 257 16.64 19.81 -0.54
CA GLN A 257 15.85 20.27 -1.68
C GLN A 257 14.82 21.33 -1.28
N ASN A 258 14.16 21.16 -0.14
CA ASN A 258 13.21 22.15 0.40
C ASN A 258 13.88 23.48 0.72
N SER A 259 15.19 23.48 1.01
CA SER A 259 15.98 24.68 1.23
C SER A 259 16.35 25.40 -0.08
N SER A 260 16.25 24.74 -1.23
CA SER A 260 16.69 25.25 -2.54
C SER A 260 15.57 25.44 -3.57
N ASN A 261 14.43 24.79 -3.39
CA ASN A 261 13.31 24.88 -4.33
C ASN A 261 12.08 25.52 -3.64
N SER A 262 11.76 26.73 -4.03
CA SER A 262 10.37 27.19 -4.03
C SER A 262 9.62 26.32 -5.05
N GLY A 263 9.12 25.15 -4.60
CA GLY A 263 8.37 24.22 -5.44
C GLY A 263 7.20 24.98 -6.09
N SER A 264 6.89 24.68 -7.33
CA SER A 264 5.68 25.23 -7.95
C SER A 264 4.49 24.78 -7.10
N ASP A 265 3.67 25.74 -6.67
CA ASP A 265 2.38 25.50 -6.00
C ASP A 265 1.35 24.90 -6.96
N GLU A 266 1.79 24.46 -8.14
CA GLU A 266 0.91 23.91 -9.17
C GLU A 266 0.41 22.54 -8.75
N ARG A 267 -0.90 22.43 -8.72
CA ARG A 267 -1.63 21.20 -8.44
C ARG A 267 -1.40 20.15 -9.53
N ILE A 268 -1.18 18.92 -9.13
CA ILE A 268 -1.04 17.78 -10.04
C ILE A 268 -2.21 16.81 -9.84
N ASP A 269 -2.91 16.49 -10.94
CA ASP A 269 -3.94 15.44 -10.92
C ASP A 269 -3.30 14.06 -11.02
N ALA A 270 -3.69 13.15 -10.12
CA ALA A 270 -3.21 11.76 -10.13
C ALA A 270 -3.65 11.02 -11.39
N ARG A 271 -2.73 10.26 -11.98
CA ARG A 271 -2.94 9.43 -13.17
C ARG A 271 -2.77 7.96 -12.83
N PHE A 272 -3.51 7.13 -13.55
CA PHE A 272 -3.53 5.68 -13.34
C PHE A 272 -3.29 4.93 -14.64
N HIS A 273 -2.62 3.78 -14.55
CA HIS A 273 -2.31 2.91 -15.67
C HIS A 273 -2.82 1.49 -15.37
N SER A 274 -3.32 0.80 -16.39
CA SER A 274 -3.72 -0.61 -16.23
C SER A 274 -2.51 -1.46 -15.88
N CYS A 275 -2.69 -2.42 -14.96
CA CYS A 275 -1.67 -3.42 -14.66
C CYS A 275 -1.44 -4.31 -15.88
N SER A 276 -0.18 -4.68 -16.11
CA SER A 276 0.20 -5.63 -17.13
C SER A 276 0.45 -7.02 -16.53
N GLU A 277 0.07 -8.04 -17.29
CA GLU A 277 0.42 -9.41 -16.96
C GLU A 277 1.89 -9.66 -17.28
N ARG A 278 2.53 -10.50 -16.48
CA ARG A 278 3.87 -10.97 -16.77
C ARG A 278 3.84 -12.48 -17.03
N GLY A 279 4.27 -12.87 -18.21
CA GLY A 279 4.51 -14.28 -18.53
C GLY A 279 5.66 -14.85 -17.68
N ALA A 280 5.67 -16.18 -17.48
CA ALA A 280 6.66 -16.88 -16.67
C ALA A 280 8.12 -16.58 -17.09
N TRP A 281 8.39 -16.45 -18.38
CA TRP A 281 9.70 -16.10 -18.91
C TRP A 281 10.14 -14.69 -18.53
N ALA A 282 9.29 -13.70 -18.70
CA ALA A 282 9.59 -12.31 -18.33
C ALA A 282 9.81 -12.18 -16.82
N TYR A 283 9.01 -12.90 -16.01
CA TYR A 283 9.22 -12.97 -14.57
C TYR A 283 10.55 -13.64 -14.22
N GLY A 284 10.89 -14.76 -14.88
CA GLY A 284 12.16 -15.47 -14.69
C GLY A 284 13.38 -14.62 -15.03
N LEU A 285 13.34 -13.88 -16.15
CA LEU A 285 14.39 -12.96 -16.54
C LEU A 285 14.58 -11.82 -15.52
N ASN A 286 13.50 -11.26 -15.02
CA ASN A 286 13.57 -10.22 -13.99
C ASN A 286 14.16 -10.75 -12.67
N GLN A 287 13.79 -11.94 -12.26
CA GLN A 287 14.38 -12.58 -11.07
C GLN A 287 15.88 -12.88 -11.26
N ALA A 288 16.29 -13.33 -12.45
CA ALA A 288 17.71 -13.53 -12.78
C ALA A 288 18.50 -12.21 -12.77
N LYS A 289 17.96 -11.15 -13.38
CA LYS A 289 18.56 -9.81 -13.36
C LYS A 289 18.73 -9.31 -11.93
N ARG A 290 17.69 -9.46 -11.11
CA ARG A 290 17.75 -9.10 -9.69
C ARG A 290 18.85 -9.85 -8.95
N TRP A 291 18.96 -11.17 -9.15
CA TRP A 291 19.96 -11.99 -8.51
C TRP A 291 21.39 -11.53 -8.89
N VAL A 292 21.62 -11.22 -10.18
CA VAL A 292 22.91 -10.70 -10.67
C VAL A 292 23.23 -9.35 -10.03
N ASN A 293 22.29 -8.40 -10.07
CA ASN A 293 22.48 -7.07 -9.51
C ASN A 293 22.81 -7.13 -8.01
N THR A 294 22.09 -7.97 -7.26
CA THR A 294 22.35 -8.15 -5.83
C THR A 294 23.75 -8.70 -5.55
N ARG A 295 24.22 -9.65 -6.39
CA ARG A 295 25.55 -10.27 -6.21
C ARG A 295 26.71 -9.37 -6.63
N LEU A 296 26.49 -8.50 -7.60
CA LEU A 296 27.50 -7.59 -8.13
C LEU A 296 27.46 -6.21 -7.47
N ASN A 297 26.57 -5.98 -6.47
CA ASN A 297 26.31 -4.65 -5.87
C ASN A 297 26.06 -3.55 -6.93
N ILE A 298 25.43 -3.90 -8.03
CA ILE A 298 25.01 -2.95 -9.08
C ILE A 298 23.57 -2.54 -8.74
N TRP A 299 23.44 -1.37 -8.13
CA TRP A 299 22.15 -0.73 -7.79
C TRP A 299 21.90 0.50 -8.64
#